data_3155daff8cd532efc45d301fb2c7963c
#
_entry.id   3155daff8cd532efc45d301fb2c7963c
#
_cell.length_a   1.000
_cell.length_b   1.000
_cell.length_c   1.000
_cell.angle_alpha   90.00
_cell.angle_beta   90.00
_cell.angle_gamma   90.00
#
_symmetry.space_group_name_H-M   'P 1'
#
loop_
_entity.id
_entity.type
_entity.pdbx_description
1 polymer ?
#
loop_
_entity_poly.entity_id
_entity_poly.type
_entity_poly.pdbx_seq_one_letter_code
_entity_poly.pdbx_strand_id
1 'polypeptide(L)'
;RGKSVVLVSLARAGIPVGILLKRYIRYKYKQDVPHYAVSIIRGRGIDKNAMNYLLERYEPSRLLFVDGWIGKGAILRELEKDLEEYEGVSKELAVLADPANASDLCGTHEDILIPSSCLNSTVSGLISRTFLRSDIIGEKDFHGAVYYEELKDSDLSYEFIRTIEQEFCMENEEKQEKIPGTGMDEVIEIAKHFDIGDINLIKPGVGEATRVLLRRVPWKILIDERYQEDAQLGHLLRLAEEKEVPVEIYPLLH
;
A
#
# COMPACT_ATOMS: atom_id res chain seq x y z
N ARG A 1 -7.02 20.21 -13.47
CA ARG A 1 -7.34 19.39 -14.67
C ARG A 1 -8.85 19.44 -14.86
N GLY A 2 -9.36 19.86 -16.02
CA GLY A 2 -10.78 20.18 -16.24
C GLY A 2 -11.76 18.99 -16.30
N LYS A 3 -11.31 17.75 -16.08
CA LYS A 3 -12.15 16.55 -16.02
C LYS A 3 -11.94 15.83 -14.69
N SER A 4 -13.04 15.29 -14.13
CA SER A 4 -12.99 14.59 -12.85
C SER A 4 -12.14 13.31 -12.93
N VAL A 5 -11.30 13.07 -11.93
CA VAL A 5 -10.47 11.87 -11.79
C VAL A 5 -11.33 10.62 -11.60
N VAL A 6 -10.82 9.46 -11.99
CA VAL A 6 -11.36 8.12 -11.68
C VAL A 6 -10.35 7.41 -10.80
N LEU A 7 -10.70 7.12 -9.56
CA LEU A 7 -9.83 6.43 -8.62
C LEU A 7 -9.85 4.92 -8.88
N VAL A 8 -8.68 4.33 -8.99
CA VAL A 8 -8.50 2.90 -9.26
C VAL A 8 -7.63 2.30 -8.17
N SER A 9 -8.25 1.76 -7.13
CA SER A 9 -7.53 1.15 -6.01
C SER A 9 -6.94 -0.20 -6.38
N LEU A 10 -5.67 -0.41 -6.07
CA LEU A 10 -5.06 -1.73 -6.18
C LEU A 10 -5.58 -2.64 -5.06
N ALA A 11 -6.22 -3.69 -5.44
CA ALA A 11 -6.83 -4.62 -4.50
C ALA A 11 -5.75 -5.48 -3.82
N ARG A 12 -5.82 -5.63 -2.51
CA ARG A 12 -6.91 -5.13 -1.61
C ARG A 12 -6.52 -3.93 -0.75
N ALA A 13 -5.20 -3.74 -0.47
CA ALA A 13 -4.72 -2.73 0.48
C ALA A 13 -5.14 -1.30 0.12
N GLY A 14 -5.18 -0.98 -1.17
CA GLY A 14 -5.59 0.32 -1.67
C GLY A 14 -7.11 0.60 -1.60
N ILE A 15 -7.97 -0.40 -1.37
CA ILE A 15 -9.42 -0.20 -1.39
C ILE A 15 -9.90 0.80 -0.34
N PRO A 16 -9.55 0.65 0.96
CA PRO A 16 -9.94 1.64 1.97
C PRO A 16 -9.40 3.04 1.67
N VAL A 17 -8.19 3.11 1.13
CA VAL A 17 -7.54 4.39 0.76
C VAL A 17 -8.32 5.09 -0.35
N GLY A 18 -8.69 4.36 -1.41
CA GLY A 18 -9.51 4.92 -2.49
C GLY A 18 -10.90 5.35 -2.04
N ILE A 19 -11.53 4.60 -1.12
CA ILE A 19 -12.81 4.99 -0.50
C ILE A 19 -12.64 6.30 0.29
N LEU A 20 -11.59 6.40 1.11
CA LEU A 20 -11.29 7.60 1.89
C LEU A 20 -10.97 8.80 0.99
N LEU A 21 -10.16 8.62 -0.06
CA LEU A 21 -9.88 9.67 -1.04
C LEU A 21 -11.16 10.14 -1.75
N LYS A 22 -12.03 9.22 -2.18
CA LYS A 22 -13.32 9.57 -2.77
C LYS A 22 -14.15 10.42 -1.81
N ARG A 23 -14.25 10.01 -0.53
CA ARG A 23 -14.99 10.73 0.52
C ARG A 23 -14.36 12.09 0.81
N TYR A 24 -13.03 12.17 0.88
CA TYR A 24 -12.30 13.41 1.09
C TYR A 24 -12.47 14.40 -0.07
N ILE A 25 -12.39 13.93 -1.32
CA ILE A 25 -12.67 14.74 -2.51
C ILE A 25 -14.09 15.32 -2.44
N ARG A 26 -15.07 14.51 -2.07
CA ARG A 26 -16.44 14.95 -1.88
C ARG A 26 -16.57 15.95 -0.72
N TYR A 27 -15.89 15.70 0.40
CA TYR A 27 -15.88 16.59 1.56
C TYR A 27 -15.28 17.96 1.22
N LYS A 28 -14.07 17.98 0.65
CA LYS A 28 -13.29 19.19 0.41
C LYS A 28 -13.72 19.94 -0.85
N TYR A 29 -13.92 19.24 -1.96
CA TYR A 29 -14.16 19.85 -3.27
C TYR A 29 -15.61 19.75 -3.75
N LYS A 30 -16.49 19.12 -2.99
CA LYS A 30 -17.91 18.88 -3.32
C LYS A 30 -18.10 18.14 -4.65
N GLN A 31 -17.13 17.32 -5.04
CA GLN A 31 -17.15 16.51 -6.25
C GLN A 31 -17.32 15.05 -5.91
N ASP A 32 -18.22 14.37 -6.61
CA ASP A 32 -18.31 12.91 -6.53
C ASP A 32 -17.50 12.30 -7.70
N VAL A 33 -16.53 11.44 -7.37
CA VAL A 33 -15.65 10.81 -8.35
C VAL A 33 -15.90 9.30 -8.38
N PRO A 34 -15.83 8.66 -9.55
CA PRO A 34 -15.89 7.20 -9.65
C PRO A 34 -14.72 6.56 -8.90
N HIS A 35 -14.98 5.42 -8.26
CA HIS A 35 -13.95 4.61 -7.60
C HIS A 35 -14.17 3.14 -7.93
N TYR A 36 -13.10 2.48 -8.33
CA TYR A 36 -13.04 1.06 -8.66
C TYR A 36 -11.90 0.39 -7.90
N ALA A 37 -12.04 -0.90 -7.64
CA ALA A 37 -10.97 -1.74 -7.14
C ALA A 37 -10.52 -2.69 -8.27
N VAL A 38 -9.24 -2.70 -8.59
CA VAL A 38 -8.66 -3.53 -9.63
C VAL A 38 -7.57 -4.41 -9.04
N SER A 39 -7.55 -5.66 -9.45
CA SER A 39 -6.53 -6.62 -9.04
C SER A 39 -5.22 -6.37 -9.76
N ILE A 40 -4.12 -6.43 -9.00
CA ILE A 40 -2.76 -6.59 -9.52
C ILE A 40 -2.09 -7.75 -8.79
N ILE A 41 -1.45 -8.66 -9.52
CA ILE A 41 -0.81 -9.84 -8.96
C ILE A 41 0.65 -9.86 -9.38
N ARG A 42 1.55 -9.84 -8.41
CA ARG A 42 2.99 -9.85 -8.68
C ARG A 42 3.38 -11.02 -9.60
N GLY A 43 4.05 -10.71 -10.71
CA GLY A 43 4.46 -11.67 -11.75
C GLY A 43 3.32 -12.20 -12.63
N ARG A 44 2.10 -11.67 -12.48
CA ARG A 44 0.93 -11.96 -13.33
C ARG A 44 0.31 -10.71 -13.93
N GLY A 45 0.58 -9.56 -13.32
CA GLY A 45 0.15 -8.26 -13.78
C GLY A 45 -1.22 -7.82 -13.28
N ILE A 46 -1.67 -6.70 -13.86
CA ILE A 46 -2.97 -6.11 -13.61
C ILE A 46 -4.08 -6.86 -14.35
N ASP A 47 -5.29 -6.86 -13.79
CA ASP A 47 -6.47 -7.45 -14.42
C ASP A 47 -6.81 -6.73 -15.73
N LYS A 48 -6.49 -7.36 -16.86
CA LYS A 48 -6.68 -6.81 -18.21
C LYS A 48 -8.16 -6.60 -18.54
N ASN A 49 -9.05 -7.48 -18.06
CA ASN A 49 -10.49 -7.34 -18.30
C ASN A 49 -11.05 -6.15 -17.51
N ALA A 50 -10.56 -5.92 -16.30
CA ALA A 50 -10.92 -4.74 -15.51
C ALA A 50 -10.39 -3.45 -16.17
N MET A 51 -9.17 -3.46 -16.72
CA MET A 51 -8.62 -2.32 -17.44
C MET A 51 -9.45 -2.01 -18.70
N ASN A 52 -9.77 -3.02 -19.50
CA ASN A 52 -10.64 -2.86 -20.67
C ASN A 52 -12.00 -2.27 -20.29
N TYR A 53 -12.63 -2.80 -19.22
CA TYR A 53 -13.89 -2.28 -18.70
C TYR A 53 -13.83 -0.79 -18.34
N LEU A 54 -12.71 -0.34 -17.74
CA LEU A 54 -12.50 1.06 -17.38
C LEU A 54 -12.28 1.94 -18.62
N LEU A 55 -11.46 1.48 -19.57
CA LEU A 55 -11.11 2.24 -20.77
C LEU A 55 -12.25 2.35 -21.79
N GLU A 56 -13.22 1.45 -21.75
CA GLU A 56 -14.48 1.59 -22.50
C GLU A 56 -15.37 2.74 -21.97
N ARG A 57 -15.18 3.16 -20.71
CA ARG A 57 -16.05 4.11 -19.99
C ARG A 57 -15.40 5.44 -19.70
N TYR A 58 -14.09 5.47 -19.61
CA TYR A 58 -13.33 6.64 -19.18
C TYR A 58 -12.14 6.90 -20.09
N GLU A 59 -11.83 8.16 -20.28
CA GLU A 59 -10.58 8.54 -20.95
C GLU A 59 -9.36 8.07 -20.13
N PRO A 60 -8.34 7.48 -20.78
CA PRO A 60 -7.17 6.93 -20.12
C PRO A 60 -6.51 7.90 -19.13
N SER A 61 -6.38 9.17 -19.50
CA SER A 61 -5.76 10.22 -18.69
C SER A 61 -6.50 10.58 -17.40
N ARG A 62 -7.72 10.04 -17.20
CA ARG A 62 -8.49 10.25 -15.98
C ARG A 62 -8.22 9.21 -14.90
N LEU A 63 -7.65 8.07 -15.27
CA LEU A 63 -7.37 6.99 -14.31
C LEU A 63 -6.23 7.41 -13.39
N LEU A 64 -6.43 7.29 -12.08
CA LEU A 64 -5.44 7.48 -11.05
C LEU A 64 -5.40 6.23 -10.17
N PHE A 65 -4.28 5.52 -10.21
CA PHE A 65 -4.08 4.35 -9.37
C PHE A 65 -3.80 4.75 -7.92
N VAL A 66 -4.31 3.94 -6.99
CA VAL A 66 -4.25 4.21 -5.55
C VAL A 66 -3.85 2.95 -4.81
N ASP A 67 -2.88 3.08 -3.89
CA ASP A 67 -2.54 2.02 -2.92
C ASP A 67 -2.29 2.65 -1.53
N GLY A 68 -2.00 1.83 -0.55
CA GLY A 68 -1.76 2.29 0.82
C GLY A 68 -0.33 2.74 1.05
N TRP A 69 0.65 1.97 0.57
CA TRP A 69 2.04 2.11 0.98
C TRP A 69 3.02 1.51 -0.04
N ILE A 70 4.18 2.16 -0.20
CA ILE A 70 5.28 1.65 -1.04
C ILE A 70 6.46 1.29 -0.15
N GLY A 71 6.82 0.00 -0.10
CA GLY A 71 8.03 -0.47 0.59
C GLY A 71 9.25 -0.52 -0.32
N LYS A 72 9.32 -1.53 -1.19
CA LYS A 72 10.42 -1.71 -2.15
C LYS A 72 10.02 -1.43 -3.60
N GLY A 73 8.85 -0.85 -3.84
CA GLY A 73 8.35 -0.50 -5.17
C GLY A 73 8.01 -1.69 -6.08
N ALA A 74 7.86 -2.92 -5.54
CA ALA A 74 7.62 -4.10 -6.37
C ALA A 74 6.28 -4.03 -7.13
N ILE A 75 5.22 -3.56 -6.48
CA ILE A 75 3.91 -3.38 -7.11
C ILE A 75 3.91 -2.19 -8.06
N LEU A 76 4.59 -1.10 -7.70
CA LEU A 76 4.75 0.06 -8.60
C LEU A 76 5.41 -0.36 -9.91
N ARG A 77 6.52 -1.08 -9.86
CA ARG A 77 7.21 -1.59 -11.08
C ARG A 77 6.34 -2.55 -11.90
N GLU A 78 5.55 -3.40 -11.26
CA GLU A 78 4.60 -4.27 -11.96
C GLU A 78 3.53 -3.44 -12.67
N LEU A 79 2.96 -2.44 -11.97
CA LEU A 79 1.97 -1.53 -12.52
C LEU A 79 2.53 -0.74 -13.71
N GLU A 80 3.70 -0.11 -13.56
CA GLU A 80 4.37 0.67 -14.62
C GLU A 80 4.59 -0.16 -15.88
N LYS A 81 5.05 -1.40 -15.70
CA LYS A 81 5.28 -2.34 -16.79
C LYS A 81 3.97 -2.68 -17.53
N ASP A 82 2.92 -3.01 -16.77
CA ASP A 82 1.66 -3.41 -17.38
C ASP A 82 0.97 -2.25 -18.09
N LEU A 83 1.10 -1.03 -17.52
CA LEU A 83 0.51 0.17 -18.11
C LEU A 83 1.22 0.64 -19.40
N GLU A 84 2.35 0.06 -19.79
CA GLU A 84 2.96 0.28 -21.11
C GLU A 84 2.05 -0.13 -22.27
N GLU A 85 1.18 -1.12 -22.04
CA GLU A 85 0.22 -1.58 -23.03
C GLU A 85 -0.97 -0.60 -23.22
N TYR A 86 -1.16 0.41 -22.34
CA TYR A 86 -2.33 1.29 -22.32
C TYR A 86 -1.96 2.75 -22.59
N GLU A 87 -2.02 3.14 -23.84
CA GLU A 87 -1.67 4.52 -24.28
C GLU A 87 -2.52 5.58 -23.56
N GLY A 88 -1.86 6.61 -23.02
CA GLY A 88 -2.50 7.73 -22.33
C GLY A 88 -2.90 7.49 -20.89
N VAL A 89 -2.73 6.28 -20.35
CA VAL A 89 -2.90 5.99 -18.91
C VAL A 89 -1.68 6.47 -18.15
N SER A 90 -1.89 7.23 -17.06
CA SER A 90 -0.78 7.64 -16.17
C SER A 90 -0.23 6.45 -15.41
N LYS A 91 1.09 6.33 -15.32
CA LYS A 91 1.78 5.33 -14.52
C LYS A 91 1.95 5.73 -13.04
N GLU A 92 1.47 6.93 -12.68
CA GLU A 92 1.55 7.43 -11.30
C GLU A 92 0.69 6.60 -10.36
N LEU A 93 1.24 6.29 -9.19
CA LEU A 93 0.55 5.62 -8.09
C LEU A 93 0.43 6.57 -6.90
N ALA A 94 -0.79 6.93 -6.55
CA ALA A 94 -1.05 7.71 -5.34
C ALA A 94 -1.06 6.79 -4.11
N VAL A 95 -0.31 7.15 -3.07
CA VAL A 95 -0.23 6.37 -1.83
C VAL A 95 -0.33 7.26 -0.59
N LEU A 96 -0.70 6.68 0.54
CA LEU A 96 -0.69 7.40 1.82
C LEU A 96 0.73 7.62 2.31
N ALA A 97 1.55 6.57 2.30
CA ALA A 97 2.95 6.64 2.74
C ALA A 97 3.88 6.04 1.70
N ASP A 98 5.00 6.71 1.49
CA ASP A 98 6.07 6.30 0.57
C ASP A 98 7.46 6.45 1.23
N PRO A 99 7.77 5.65 2.25
CA PRO A 99 9.13 5.65 2.84
C PRO A 99 10.20 5.19 1.84
N ALA A 100 9.80 4.52 0.76
CA ALA A 100 10.73 4.15 -0.32
C ALA A 100 11.13 5.31 -1.24
N ASN A 101 10.48 6.49 -1.10
CA ASN A 101 10.72 7.66 -1.94
C ASN A 101 10.57 7.38 -3.46
N ALA A 102 9.61 6.54 -3.82
CA ALA A 102 9.42 6.02 -5.17
C ALA A 102 8.26 6.69 -5.95
N SER A 103 7.37 7.43 -5.26
CA SER A 103 6.22 8.11 -5.88
C SER A 103 6.23 9.62 -5.64
N ASP A 104 5.80 10.38 -6.64
CA ASP A 104 5.57 11.83 -6.51
C ASP A 104 4.19 12.17 -5.93
N LEU A 105 3.29 11.17 -5.82
CA LEU A 105 1.94 11.32 -5.31
C LEU A 105 1.78 10.57 -3.99
N CYS A 106 2.35 11.07 -2.92
CA CYS A 106 2.21 10.49 -1.59
C CYS A 106 1.69 11.54 -0.58
N GLY A 107 1.06 11.02 0.47
CA GLY A 107 0.66 11.84 1.61
C GLY A 107 1.84 12.19 2.49
N THR A 108 2.73 11.23 2.73
CA THR A 108 3.95 11.41 3.52
C THR A 108 5.06 10.49 3.05
N HIS A 109 6.31 10.88 3.29
CA HIS A 109 7.48 9.99 3.16
C HIS A 109 7.86 9.31 4.49
N GLU A 110 7.15 9.61 5.57
CA GLU A 110 7.34 8.92 6.84
C GLU A 110 6.88 7.47 6.77
N ASP A 111 7.58 6.61 7.51
CA ASP A 111 7.21 5.21 7.64
C ASP A 111 6.14 5.04 8.73
N ILE A 112 4.88 5.06 8.32
CA ILE A 112 3.73 4.92 9.20
C ILE A 112 3.01 3.59 9.01
N LEU A 113 2.43 3.08 10.10
CA LEU A 113 1.61 1.87 10.06
C LEU A 113 0.28 2.12 9.36
N ILE A 114 0.10 1.52 8.19
CA ILE A 114 -1.17 1.57 7.45
C ILE A 114 -1.91 0.24 7.64
N PRO A 115 -3.01 0.21 8.42
CA PRO A 115 -3.70 -1.02 8.78
C PRO A 115 -4.13 -1.87 7.57
N SER A 116 -4.67 -1.26 6.52
CA SER A 116 -5.09 -1.99 5.30
C SER A 116 -3.95 -2.63 4.52
N SER A 117 -2.72 -2.13 4.68
CA SER A 117 -1.52 -2.68 4.02
C SER A 117 -0.86 -3.79 4.83
N CYS A 118 -0.83 -3.70 6.16
CA CYS A 118 -0.12 -4.63 7.03
C CYS A 118 -1.01 -5.68 7.69
N LEU A 119 -2.24 -5.36 8.05
CA LEU A 119 -3.19 -6.30 8.62
C LEU A 119 -3.85 -7.18 7.55
N ASN A 120 -4.78 -8.01 7.97
CA ASN A 120 -5.53 -8.88 7.08
C ASN A 120 -6.79 -8.17 6.51
N SER A 121 -7.74 -8.96 6.07
CA SER A 121 -8.99 -8.52 5.46
C SER A 121 -9.95 -7.76 6.38
N THR A 122 -9.75 -7.77 7.70
CA THR A 122 -10.70 -7.21 8.68
C THR A 122 -10.87 -5.69 8.61
N VAL A 123 -9.99 -4.98 7.91
CA VAL A 123 -10.09 -3.53 7.67
C VAL A 123 -10.24 -3.19 6.18
N SER A 124 -10.45 -4.19 5.31
CA SER A 124 -10.52 -4.03 3.86
C SER A 124 -11.63 -4.84 3.19
N GLY A 125 -12.77 -5.00 3.87
CA GLY A 125 -13.98 -5.60 3.33
C GLY A 125 -14.00 -7.12 3.32
N LEU A 126 -13.25 -7.77 4.20
CA LEU A 126 -13.19 -9.24 4.36
C LEU A 126 -12.84 -10.02 3.09
N ILE A 127 -12.10 -9.41 2.18
CA ILE A 127 -11.66 -10.10 0.96
C ILE A 127 -10.25 -10.64 1.08
N SER A 128 -9.97 -11.75 0.42
CA SER A 128 -8.64 -12.33 0.31
C SER A 128 -7.71 -11.48 -0.56
N ARG A 129 -6.45 -11.87 -0.66
CA ARG A 129 -5.63 -11.45 -1.80
C ARG A 129 -6.31 -11.94 -3.08
N THR A 130 -6.21 -11.14 -4.14
CA THR A 130 -6.70 -11.52 -5.45
C THR A 130 -5.88 -12.67 -6.03
N PHE A 131 -6.50 -13.46 -6.88
CA PHE A 131 -5.89 -14.62 -7.51
C PHE A 131 -6.34 -14.77 -8.97
N LEU A 132 -5.53 -15.49 -9.74
CA LEU A 132 -5.82 -15.89 -11.11
C LEU A 132 -5.53 -17.39 -11.26
N ARG A 133 -6.59 -18.19 -11.23
CA ARG A 133 -6.54 -19.64 -11.37
C ARG A 133 -7.36 -20.08 -12.58
N SER A 134 -6.73 -20.68 -13.55
CA SER A 134 -7.35 -21.07 -14.83
C SER A 134 -8.44 -22.14 -14.72
N ASP A 135 -8.51 -22.83 -13.59
CA ASP A 135 -9.57 -23.80 -13.29
C ASP A 135 -10.85 -23.14 -12.75
N ILE A 136 -10.81 -21.86 -12.38
CA ILE A 136 -11.94 -21.11 -11.82
C ILE A 136 -12.21 -19.82 -12.64
N ILE A 137 -11.15 -19.16 -13.11
CA ILE A 137 -11.20 -17.86 -13.78
C ILE A 137 -11.01 -18.07 -15.28
N GLY A 138 -12.02 -17.80 -16.08
CA GLY A 138 -11.97 -17.84 -17.52
C GLY A 138 -11.31 -16.60 -18.15
N GLU A 139 -11.08 -16.65 -19.46
CA GLU A 139 -10.40 -15.57 -20.20
C GLU A 139 -11.14 -14.20 -20.15
N LYS A 140 -12.45 -14.23 -19.98
CA LYS A 140 -13.30 -13.03 -19.93
C LYS A 140 -13.68 -12.59 -18.51
N ASP A 141 -13.29 -13.37 -17.52
CA ASP A 141 -13.60 -13.08 -16.12
C ASP A 141 -12.59 -12.09 -15.54
N PHE A 142 -12.99 -11.37 -14.51
CA PHE A 142 -12.09 -10.59 -13.68
C PHE A 142 -11.27 -11.54 -12.78
N HIS A 143 -10.13 -11.06 -12.28
CA HIS A 143 -9.40 -11.78 -11.24
C HIS A 143 -10.30 -12.04 -10.03
N GLY A 144 -10.16 -13.20 -9.41
CA GLY A 144 -10.98 -13.61 -8.29
C GLY A 144 -10.48 -13.07 -6.94
N ALA A 145 -11.40 -13.03 -5.99
CA ALA A 145 -11.10 -12.88 -4.57
C ALA A 145 -12.09 -13.72 -3.77
N VAL A 146 -11.67 -14.22 -2.62
CA VAL A 146 -12.53 -14.95 -1.68
C VAL A 146 -13.07 -13.97 -0.65
N TYR A 147 -14.35 -14.06 -0.34
CA TYR A 147 -14.95 -13.39 0.80
C TYR A 147 -14.78 -14.27 2.05
N TYR A 148 -14.25 -13.70 3.12
CA TYR A 148 -14.01 -14.39 4.40
C TYR A 148 -15.20 -14.19 5.34
N GLU A 149 -16.30 -14.90 5.08
CA GLU A 149 -17.52 -14.82 5.90
C GLU A 149 -17.26 -15.22 7.36
N GLU A 150 -16.33 -16.14 7.59
CA GLU A 150 -15.91 -16.59 8.91
C GLU A 150 -15.29 -15.49 9.79
N LEU A 151 -14.85 -14.38 9.19
CA LEU A 151 -14.29 -13.23 9.90
C LEU A 151 -15.30 -12.10 10.12
N LYS A 152 -16.57 -12.32 9.82
CA LYS A 152 -17.63 -11.29 9.87
C LYS A 152 -17.73 -10.59 11.23
N ASP A 153 -17.59 -11.35 12.31
CA ASP A 153 -17.65 -10.81 13.67
C ASP A 153 -16.42 -9.97 14.06
N SER A 154 -15.36 -10.04 13.24
CA SER A 154 -14.13 -9.26 13.42
C SER A 154 -13.98 -8.17 12.35
N ASP A 155 -15.04 -7.87 11.59
CA ASP A 155 -14.99 -6.86 10.52
C ASP A 155 -14.99 -5.44 11.10
N LEU A 156 -13.87 -4.78 10.98
CA LEU A 156 -13.66 -3.38 11.37
C LEU A 156 -13.59 -2.43 10.16
N SER A 157 -13.93 -2.89 8.96
CA SER A 157 -13.75 -2.12 7.73
C SER A 157 -14.49 -0.78 7.76
N TYR A 158 -15.75 -0.77 8.21
CA TYR A 158 -16.53 0.47 8.33
C TYR A 158 -16.08 1.34 9.49
N GLU A 159 -15.69 0.75 10.62
CA GLU A 159 -15.16 1.48 11.77
C GLU A 159 -13.87 2.20 11.39
N PHE A 160 -12.94 1.50 10.73
CA PHE A 160 -11.70 2.05 10.21
C PHE A 160 -11.93 3.27 9.30
N ILE A 161 -12.85 3.15 8.32
CA ILE A 161 -13.21 4.24 7.42
C ILE A 161 -13.81 5.42 8.19
N ARG A 162 -14.74 5.18 9.12
CA ARG A 162 -15.42 6.24 9.88
C ARG A 162 -14.47 6.99 10.81
N THR A 163 -13.57 6.26 11.47
CA THR A 163 -12.58 6.87 12.37
C THR A 163 -11.70 7.87 11.63
N ILE A 164 -11.19 7.49 10.45
CA ILE A 164 -10.37 8.41 9.66
C ILE A 164 -11.21 9.55 9.07
N GLU A 165 -12.44 9.28 8.66
CA GLU A 165 -13.33 10.32 8.10
C GLU A 165 -13.65 11.43 9.12
N GLN A 166 -13.66 11.13 10.42
CA GLN A 166 -13.87 12.12 11.50
C GLN A 166 -12.74 13.14 11.60
N GLU A 167 -11.53 12.76 11.15
CA GLU A 167 -10.33 13.62 11.16
C GLU A 167 -10.16 14.45 9.87
N PHE A 168 -11.13 14.40 8.95
CA PHE A 168 -11.06 15.20 7.73
C PHE A 168 -11.06 16.69 8.03
N CYS A 169 -10.03 17.40 7.58
CA CYS A 169 -9.90 18.85 7.71
C CYS A 169 -9.86 19.54 6.35
N MET A 170 -10.07 20.86 6.36
CA MET A 170 -10.05 21.71 5.15
C MET A 170 -8.67 22.31 4.90
N GLU A 171 -7.77 22.23 5.86
CA GLU A 171 -6.43 22.75 5.78
C GLU A 171 -5.61 21.96 4.75
N ASN A 172 -4.68 22.64 4.10
CA ASN A 172 -3.70 21.98 3.25
C ASN A 172 -2.44 21.78 4.07
N GLU A 173 -1.99 20.57 4.17
CA GLU A 173 -0.67 20.29 4.70
C GLU A 173 0.40 20.72 3.68
N GLU A 174 1.53 21.18 4.14
CA GLU A 174 2.68 21.47 3.31
C GLU A 174 3.20 20.14 2.72
N LYS A 175 3.61 20.17 1.47
CA LYS A 175 4.25 19.01 0.86
C LYS A 175 5.56 18.73 1.59
N GLN A 176 5.73 17.51 2.03
CA GLN A 176 7.02 17.08 2.56
C GLN A 176 8.07 17.04 1.44
N GLU A 177 9.27 17.51 1.74
CA GLU A 177 10.40 17.39 0.81
C GLU A 177 10.87 15.94 0.76
N LYS A 178 11.21 15.50 -0.45
CA LYS A 178 11.81 14.18 -0.64
C LYS A 178 13.20 14.11 -0.01
N ILE A 179 13.46 13.03 0.71
CA ILE A 179 14.79 12.69 1.20
C ILE A 179 15.62 12.16 0.01
N PRO A 180 16.90 12.54 -0.14
CA PRO A 180 17.74 11.99 -1.19
C PRO A 180 17.93 10.47 -1.09
N GLY A 181 17.93 9.78 -2.23
CA GLY A 181 18.04 8.33 -2.28
C GLY A 181 16.70 7.62 -2.33
N THR A 182 16.73 6.31 -2.26
CA THR A 182 15.53 5.48 -2.20
C THR A 182 15.65 4.45 -1.08
N GLY A 183 14.53 4.02 -0.51
CA GLY A 183 14.53 2.93 0.47
C GLY A 183 15.11 1.62 -0.08
N MET A 184 15.13 1.44 -1.40
CA MET A 184 15.78 0.29 -2.03
C MET A 184 17.32 0.36 -1.97
N ASP A 185 17.90 1.55 -2.09
CA ASP A 185 19.36 1.75 -1.96
C ASP A 185 19.80 1.36 -0.56
N GLU A 186 19.03 1.76 0.45
CA GLU A 186 19.27 1.43 1.85
C GLU A 186 19.15 -0.08 2.12
N VAL A 187 18.14 -0.75 1.54
CA VAL A 187 18.02 -2.22 1.60
C VAL A 187 19.25 -2.91 1.02
N ILE A 188 19.81 -2.39 -0.06
CA ILE A 188 21.04 -2.93 -0.69
C ILE A 188 22.25 -2.72 0.23
N GLU A 189 22.36 -1.57 0.88
CA GLU A 189 23.45 -1.28 1.83
C GLU A 189 23.39 -2.18 3.06
N ILE A 190 22.19 -2.37 3.63
CA ILE A 190 21.95 -3.31 4.74
C ILE A 190 22.32 -4.74 4.32
N ALA A 191 21.92 -5.16 3.13
CA ALA A 191 22.25 -6.48 2.61
C ALA A 191 23.77 -6.71 2.53
N LYS A 192 24.51 -5.71 2.06
CA LYS A 192 26.00 -5.75 2.01
C LYS A 192 26.61 -5.74 3.39
N HIS A 193 26.11 -4.90 4.31
CA HIS A 193 26.66 -4.76 5.66
C HIS A 193 26.54 -6.07 6.48
N PHE A 194 25.41 -6.75 6.35
CA PHE A 194 25.11 -7.99 7.07
C PHE A 194 25.35 -9.27 6.28
N ASP A 195 25.98 -9.19 5.10
CA ASP A 195 26.25 -10.31 4.17
C ASP A 195 24.98 -11.13 3.85
N ILE A 196 23.88 -10.44 3.56
CA ILE A 196 22.60 -11.04 3.22
C ILE A 196 22.51 -11.22 1.70
N GLY A 197 22.62 -12.47 1.22
CA GLY A 197 22.59 -12.79 -0.21
C GLY A 197 21.23 -12.60 -0.90
N ASP A 198 20.12 -12.70 -0.17
CA ASP A 198 18.77 -12.48 -0.68
C ASP A 198 18.12 -11.25 -0.05
N ILE A 199 18.04 -10.16 -0.81
CA ILE A 199 17.41 -8.90 -0.38
C ILE A 199 15.92 -9.03 -0.03
N ASN A 200 15.26 -10.14 -0.41
CA ASN A 200 13.88 -10.39 -0.02
C ASN A 200 13.74 -10.80 1.46
N LEU A 201 14.84 -11.16 2.10
CA LEU A 201 14.88 -11.41 3.55
C LEU A 201 14.79 -10.11 4.35
N ILE A 202 15.22 -8.98 3.78
CA ILE A 202 15.08 -7.66 4.40
C ILE A 202 13.66 -7.15 4.16
N LYS A 203 13.00 -6.75 5.23
CA LYS A 203 11.62 -6.28 5.24
C LYS A 203 11.58 -4.86 5.76
N PRO A 204 11.71 -3.87 4.88
CA PRO A 204 11.69 -2.47 5.29
C PRO A 204 10.29 -2.04 5.71
N GLY A 205 10.26 -1.09 6.60
CA GLY A 205 9.06 -0.39 7.03
C GLY A 205 8.32 -1.05 8.19
N VAL A 206 7.70 -0.22 9.01
CA VAL A 206 6.99 -0.63 10.23
C VAL A 206 5.88 -1.64 9.95
N GLY A 207 5.18 -1.50 8.83
CA GLY A 207 4.11 -2.41 8.43
C GLY A 207 4.60 -3.81 8.06
N GLU A 208 5.67 -3.92 7.27
CA GLU A 208 6.26 -5.21 6.90
C GLU A 208 6.95 -5.87 8.10
N ALA A 209 7.67 -5.11 8.93
CA ALA A 209 8.31 -5.61 10.15
C ALA A 209 7.27 -6.16 11.14
N THR A 210 6.20 -5.41 11.40
CA THR A 210 5.07 -5.85 12.23
C THR A 210 4.48 -7.16 11.71
N ARG A 211 4.24 -7.23 10.42
CA ARG A 211 3.67 -8.42 9.78
C ARG A 211 4.57 -9.64 9.86
N VAL A 212 5.89 -9.44 9.78
CA VAL A 212 6.86 -10.53 9.97
C VAL A 212 6.81 -11.01 11.41
N LEU A 213 6.88 -10.11 12.39
CA LEU A 213 6.82 -10.46 13.82
C LEU A 213 5.53 -11.19 14.18
N LEU A 214 4.38 -10.81 13.61
CA LEU A 214 3.11 -11.52 13.87
C LEU A 214 3.12 -12.97 13.37
N ARG A 215 3.91 -13.29 12.35
CA ARG A 215 3.87 -14.59 11.65
C ARG A 215 5.10 -15.47 11.85
N ARG A 216 6.25 -14.87 12.17
CA ARG A 216 7.55 -15.53 12.21
C ARG A 216 8.40 -14.92 13.33
N VAL A 217 9.56 -15.51 13.56
CA VAL A 217 10.62 -14.94 14.39
C VAL A 217 11.74 -14.50 13.43
N PRO A 218 11.90 -13.21 13.15
CA PRO A 218 13.02 -12.73 12.33
C PRO A 218 14.34 -12.83 13.10
N TRP A 219 15.45 -12.71 12.40
CA TRP A 219 16.79 -12.72 13.00
C TRP A 219 17.01 -11.52 13.93
N LYS A 220 16.65 -10.30 13.47
CA LYS A 220 16.72 -9.05 14.25
C LYS A 220 15.82 -7.98 13.67
N ILE A 221 15.59 -6.93 14.43
CA ILE A 221 14.98 -5.68 14.00
C ILE A 221 16.06 -4.60 14.01
N LEU A 222 16.10 -3.80 12.95
CA LEU A 222 16.93 -2.59 12.86
C LEU A 222 16.03 -1.38 13.03
N ILE A 223 16.41 -0.44 13.90
CA ILE A 223 15.71 0.84 14.06
C ILE A 223 16.74 1.97 14.10
N ASP A 224 16.36 3.14 13.59
CA ASP A 224 17.19 4.34 13.77
C ASP A 224 17.08 4.87 15.20
N GLU A 225 18.16 5.45 15.72
CA GLU A 225 18.22 5.99 17.08
C GLU A 225 17.12 7.01 17.37
N ARG A 226 16.72 7.80 16.35
CA ARG A 226 15.68 8.83 16.44
C ARG A 226 14.32 8.27 16.84
N TYR A 227 14.04 7.00 16.54
CA TYR A 227 12.76 6.34 16.76
C TYR A 227 12.75 5.35 17.92
N GLN A 228 13.81 5.28 18.71
CA GLN A 228 13.95 4.32 19.80
C GLN A 228 12.84 4.45 20.87
N GLU A 229 12.39 5.68 21.11
CA GLU A 229 11.32 5.99 22.07
C GLU A 229 10.02 6.43 21.39
N ASP A 230 9.91 6.25 20.07
CA ASP A 230 8.73 6.67 19.33
C ASP A 230 7.53 5.78 19.66
N ALA A 231 6.43 6.44 20.05
CA ALA A 231 5.18 5.77 20.39
C ALA A 231 4.63 4.94 19.22
N GLN A 232 4.90 5.32 17.97
CA GLN A 232 4.49 4.59 16.77
C GLN A 232 5.17 3.23 16.65
N LEU A 233 6.40 3.07 17.18
CA LEU A 233 7.12 1.79 17.22
C LEU A 233 6.82 0.95 18.47
N GLY A 234 6.10 1.46 19.45
CA GLY A 234 5.83 0.78 20.71
C GLY A 234 5.22 -0.63 20.55
N HIS A 235 4.37 -0.84 19.56
CA HIS A 235 3.80 -2.16 19.26
C HIS A 235 4.84 -3.12 18.66
N LEU A 236 5.73 -2.61 17.79
CA LEU A 236 6.80 -3.39 17.15
C LEU A 236 7.83 -3.86 18.19
N LEU A 237 8.28 -2.94 19.04
CA LEU A 237 9.25 -3.22 20.10
C LEU A 237 8.69 -4.24 21.09
N ARG A 238 7.43 -4.12 21.48
CA ARG A 238 6.75 -5.10 22.34
C ARG A 238 6.66 -6.49 21.71
N LEU A 239 6.28 -6.56 20.41
CA LEU A 239 6.27 -7.83 19.69
C LEU A 239 7.67 -8.46 19.54
N ALA A 240 8.70 -7.64 19.39
CA ALA A 240 10.09 -8.12 19.36
C ALA A 240 10.50 -8.70 20.71
N GLU A 241 10.20 -8.01 21.81
CA GLU A 241 10.45 -8.48 23.18
C GLU A 241 9.71 -9.79 23.47
N GLU A 242 8.42 -9.89 23.20
CA GLU A 242 7.60 -11.10 23.38
C GLU A 242 8.14 -12.32 22.62
N LYS A 243 8.84 -12.09 21.51
CA LYS A 243 9.40 -13.13 20.65
C LYS A 243 10.92 -13.32 20.83
N GLU A 244 11.51 -12.62 21.79
CA GLU A 244 12.95 -12.64 22.05
C GLU A 244 13.78 -12.28 20.82
N VAL A 245 13.27 -11.38 19.97
CA VAL A 245 13.95 -10.89 18.76
C VAL A 245 14.83 -9.68 19.15
N PRO A 246 16.15 -9.72 18.88
CA PRO A 246 17.03 -8.60 19.19
C PRO A 246 16.67 -7.36 18.35
N VAL A 247 16.68 -6.20 19.01
CA VAL A 247 16.55 -4.89 18.38
C VAL A 247 17.93 -4.23 18.38
N GLU A 248 18.40 -3.81 17.22
CA GLU A 248 19.71 -3.18 17.02
C GLU A 248 19.52 -1.77 16.46
N ILE A 249 20.24 -0.81 17.07
CA ILE A 249 20.28 0.56 16.56
C ILE A 249 21.17 0.60 15.33
N TYR A 250 20.62 1.05 14.23
CA TYR A 250 21.29 1.15 12.94
C TYR A 250 20.90 2.46 12.24
N PRO A 251 21.85 3.24 11.69
CA PRO A 251 21.51 4.49 11.02
C PRO A 251 20.69 4.23 9.76
N LEU A 252 19.47 4.76 9.72
CA LEU A 252 18.54 4.66 8.62
C LEU A 252 18.15 6.06 8.15
N LEU A 253 17.98 6.24 6.84
CA LEU A 253 17.55 7.51 6.23
C LEU A 253 16.05 7.48 5.88
N HIS A 254 15.53 6.32 5.54
CA HIS A 254 14.16 6.09 5.07
C HIS A 254 13.38 5.17 6.01
#